data_99f7ee9f8a1b3081230210df91443c35
#
_entry.id   99f7ee9f8a1b3081230210df91443c35
#
_cell.length_a   1.000
_cell.length_b   1.000
_cell.length_c   1.000
_cell.angle_alpha   90.00
_cell.angle_beta   90.00
_cell.angle_gamma   90.00
#
_symmetry.space_group_name_H-M   'P 1'
#
loop_
_entity.id
_entity.type
_entity.pdbx_description
1 polymer ?
#
loop_
_entity_poly.entity_id
_entity_poly.type
_entity_poly.pdbx_seq_one_letter_code
_entity_poly.pdbx_strand_id
1 'polypeptide(L)'
;MRSRAIREGSVGLLILLGLGLLGAVVLWLKNISLGSRSYTIIAEFSDASALQIGTVVRYRGVKVGRLVQLKASLNAVDAILEITPSSFIIPRNVIIQSNQIGLLNEGYIDIIPKEKFSQNFADADPLSPDCPETILCNNTRIPGELGIDIMKLIGSLYQFAEIYGNPELFANLNAAAKTSSSAAQEAINLSGKISDFLATTESEIRQLNGSVDTGIIGLNQSVSQGVNALTSEITNLSTGVQRDT
;
A
#
# COMPACT_ATOMS: atom_id res chain seq x y z
N MET A 1 46.47 -50.99 -18.31
CA MET A 1 46.07 -50.17 -17.08
C MET A 1 45.75 -48.74 -17.37
N ARG A 2 46.20 -48.13 -18.47
CA ARG A 2 45.86 -46.69 -18.80
C ARG A 2 44.37 -46.39 -19.11
N SER A 3 43.64 -47.32 -19.66
CA SER A 3 42.27 -47.10 -20.12
C SER A 3 41.21 -47.01 -18.98
N ARG A 4 41.47 -47.59 -17.80
CA ARG A 4 40.59 -47.48 -16.64
C ARG A 4 40.73 -46.13 -15.93
N ALA A 5 41.98 -45.68 -15.74
CA ALA A 5 42.25 -44.38 -15.10
C ALA A 5 41.67 -43.19 -15.90
N ILE A 6 41.68 -43.25 -17.24
CA ILE A 6 41.11 -42.24 -18.13
C ILE A 6 39.56 -42.23 -18.01
N ARG A 7 38.94 -43.40 -17.90
CA ARG A 7 37.47 -43.51 -17.77
C ARG A 7 36.96 -43.09 -16.40
N GLU A 8 37.70 -43.41 -15.35
CA GLU A 8 37.37 -42.97 -13.98
C GLU A 8 37.62 -41.47 -13.81
N GLY A 9 38.69 -40.94 -14.41
CA GLY A 9 38.97 -39.50 -14.43
C GLY A 9 37.95 -38.69 -15.22
N SER A 10 37.44 -39.21 -16.35
CA SER A 10 36.39 -38.49 -17.13
C SER A 10 35.07 -38.44 -16.42
N VAL A 11 34.69 -39.46 -15.65
CA VAL A 11 33.46 -39.43 -14.81
C VAL A 11 33.62 -38.44 -13.68
N GLY A 12 34.78 -38.40 -13.00
CA GLY A 12 35.04 -37.38 -11.96
C GLY A 12 35.01 -35.94 -12.49
N LEU A 13 35.59 -35.73 -13.68
CA LEU A 13 35.54 -34.42 -14.34
C LEU A 13 34.09 -34.01 -14.69
N LEU A 14 33.29 -34.94 -15.19
CA LEU A 14 31.90 -34.69 -15.56
C LEU A 14 31.04 -34.32 -14.33
N ILE A 15 31.26 -34.96 -13.18
CA ILE A 15 30.61 -34.66 -11.92
C ILE A 15 31.01 -33.24 -11.44
N LEU A 16 32.30 -32.92 -11.47
CA LEU A 16 32.78 -31.59 -11.10
C LEU A 16 32.23 -30.50 -12.01
N LEU A 17 32.12 -30.75 -13.30
CA LEU A 17 31.56 -29.83 -14.27
C LEU A 17 30.04 -29.63 -14.02
N GLY A 18 29.31 -30.71 -13.71
CA GLY A 18 27.91 -30.67 -13.34
C GLY A 18 27.66 -29.88 -12.06
N LEU A 19 28.46 -30.10 -11.01
CA LEU A 19 28.38 -29.34 -9.75
C LEU A 19 28.76 -27.88 -9.97
N GLY A 20 29.77 -27.58 -10.78
CA GLY A 20 30.16 -26.23 -11.13
C GLY A 20 29.03 -25.46 -11.87
N LEU A 21 28.41 -26.14 -12.85
CA LEU A 21 27.31 -25.59 -13.62
C LEU A 21 26.07 -25.36 -12.74
N LEU A 22 25.75 -26.31 -11.86
CA LEU A 22 24.67 -26.17 -10.89
C LEU A 22 24.93 -25.01 -9.92
N GLY A 23 26.16 -24.87 -9.43
CA GLY A 23 26.56 -23.73 -8.60
C GLY A 23 26.42 -22.40 -9.34
N ALA A 24 26.85 -22.34 -10.60
CA ALA A 24 26.71 -21.14 -11.44
C ALA A 24 25.21 -20.76 -11.66
N VAL A 25 24.36 -21.75 -11.93
CA VAL A 25 22.92 -21.54 -12.09
C VAL A 25 22.29 -21.02 -10.78
N VAL A 26 22.66 -21.60 -9.63
CA VAL A 26 22.15 -21.13 -8.32
C VAL A 26 22.60 -19.70 -8.02
N LEU A 27 23.85 -19.34 -8.32
CA LEU A 27 24.37 -17.98 -8.16
C LEU A 27 23.63 -17.00 -9.09
N TRP A 28 23.37 -17.41 -10.33
CA TRP A 28 22.63 -16.61 -11.31
C TRP A 28 21.16 -16.41 -10.89
N LEU A 29 20.48 -17.47 -10.45
CA LEU A 29 19.10 -17.40 -9.96
C LEU A 29 18.95 -16.54 -8.70
N LYS A 30 19.93 -16.57 -7.80
CA LYS A 30 19.93 -15.72 -6.59
C LYS A 30 20.21 -14.25 -6.90
N ASN A 31 20.50 -13.90 -8.15
CA ASN A 31 20.79 -12.53 -8.59
C ASN A 31 21.75 -11.81 -7.64
N ILE A 32 22.77 -12.54 -7.17
CA ILE A 32 23.81 -11.99 -6.30
C ILE A 32 24.63 -11.05 -7.18
N SER A 33 24.31 -9.78 -7.12
CA SER A 33 25.10 -8.72 -7.75
C SER A 33 26.43 -8.60 -7.00
N LEU A 34 27.42 -9.35 -7.46
CA LEU A 34 28.78 -9.23 -6.96
C LEU A 34 29.31 -7.84 -7.33
N GLY A 35 29.23 -6.89 -6.39
CA GLY A 35 29.89 -5.60 -6.52
C GLY A 35 29.03 -4.34 -6.41
N SER A 36 27.70 -4.42 -6.30
CA SER A 36 26.92 -3.22 -5.97
C SER A 36 26.99 -2.96 -4.45
N ARG A 37 27.61 -1.84 -4.08
CA ARG A 37 27.54 -1.36 -2.70
C ARG A 37 26.07 -1.04 -2.37
N SER A 38 25.65 -1.33 -1.15
CA SER A 38 24.35 -0.97 -0.60
C SER A 38 24.53 -0.20 0.70
N TYR A 39 23.53 0.58 1.09
CA TYR A 39 23.46 1.20 2.39
C TYR A 39 22.13 0.86 3.06
N THR A 40 22.04 1.02 4.36
CA THR A 40 20.87 0.67 5.15
C THR A 40 20.20 1.90 5.73
N ILE A 41 18.86 1.85 5.80
CA ILE A 41 18.02 2.84 6.47
C ILE A 41 17.18 2.09 7.48
N ILE A 42 16.95 2.68 8.65
CA ILE A 42 16.10 2.11 9.70
C ILE A 42 14.78 2.88 9.70
N ALA A 43 13.72 2.23 9.29
CA ALA A 43 12.36 2.77 9.37
C ALA A 43 11.67 2.23 10.63
N GLU A 44 11.13 3.13 11.46
CA GLU A 44 10.47 2.79 12.71
C GLU A 44 8.96 2.82 12.52
N PHE A 45 8.32 1.63 12.54
CA PHE A 45 6.87 1.49 12.37
C PHE A 45 6.21 1.12 13.70
N SER A 46 4.99 1.62 13.92
CA SER A 46 4.16 1.20 15.06
C SER A 46 3.63 -0.23 14.91
N ASP A 47 3.48 -0.70 13.66
CA ASP A 47 3.01 -2.05 13.32
C ASP A 47 3.73 -2.51 12.04
N ALA A 48 4.14 -3.78 12.04
CA ALA A 48 4.83 -4.41 10.92
C ALA A 48 4.12 -5.67 10.40
N SER A 49 2.82 -5.84 10.68
CA SER A 49 2.04 -7.04 10.33
C SER A 49 2.02 -7.31 8.82
N ALA A 50 2.15 -6.26 8.00
CA ALA A 50 2.23 -6.36 6.55
C ALA A 50 3.65 -6.59 6.01
N LEU A 51 4.67 -6.53 6.86
CA LEU A 51 6.07 -6.54 6.45
C LEU A 51 6.71 -7.90 6.69
N GLN A 52 7.46 -8.38 5.70
CA GLN A 52 8.23 -9.62 5.77
C GLN A 52 9.65 -9.37 5.26
N ILE A 53 10.62 -10.18 5.69
CA ILE A 53 11.97 -10.13 5.12
C ILE A 53 11.88 -10.40 3.62
N GLY A 54 12.48 -9.51 2.82
CA GLY A 54 12.35 -9.51 1.35
C GLY A 54 11.31 -8.54 0.81
N THR A 55 10.46 -7.95 1.65
CA THR A 55 9.50 -6.89 1.23
C THR A 55 10.20 -5.85 0.37
N VAL A 56 9.60 -5.53 -0.77
CA VAL A 56 10.15 -4.59 -1.76
C VAL A 56 10.09 -3.16 -1.23
N VAL A 57 11.21 -2.44 -1.34
CA VAL A 57 11.28 -1.00 -1.07
C VAL A 57 11.26 -0.25 -2.40
N ARG A 58 10.35 0.73 -2.51
CA ARG A 58 10.17 1.55 -3.70
C ARG A 58 10.43 3.02 -3.38
N TYR A 59 10.92 3.74 -4.36
CA TYR A 59 11.01 5.20 -4.34
C TYR A 59 10.23 5.73 -5.52
N ARG A 60 9.16 6.49 -5.26
CA ARG A 60 8.21 6.94 -6.30
C ARG A 60 7.72 5.79 -7.20
N GLY A 61 7.43 4.61 -6.60
CA GLY A 61 6.95 3.43 -7.32
C GLY A 61 8.04 2.57 -7.96
N VAL A 62 9.29 3.03 -8.05
CA VAL A 62 10.42 2.26 -8.62
C VAL A 62 11.12 1.49 -7.52
N LYS A 63 11.38 0.19 -7.74
CA LYS A 63 12.12 -0.65 -6.79
C LYS A 63 13.55 -0.14 -6.63
N VAL A 64 13.92 0.19 -5.39
CA VAL A 64 15.26 0.68 -5.02
C VAL A 64 15.93 -0.17 -3.94
N GLY A 65 15.20 -1.12 -3.35
CA GLY A 65 15.75 -1.93 -2.28
C GLY A 65 14.81 -3.02 -1.78
N ARG A 66 15.12 -3.52 -0.60
CA ARG A 66 14.35 -4.56 0.09
C ARG A 66 14.49 -4.43 1.60
N LEU A 67 13.52 -4.96 2.33
CA LEU A 67 13.58 -5.16 3.76
C LEU A 67 14.48 -6.37 4.08
N VAL A 68 15.53 -6.16 4.86
CA VAL A 68 16.49 -7.23 5.21
C VAL A 68 16.32 -7.74 6.63
N GLN A 69 15.81 -6.94 7.54
CA GLN A 69 15.62 -7.34 8.93
C GLN A 69 14.47 -6.58 9.59
N LEU A 70 13.75 -7.26 10.48
CA LEU A 70 12.79 -6.68 11.41
C LEU A 70 13.28 -6.90 12.85
N LYS A 71 13.25 -5.85 13.66
CA LYS A 71 13.55 -5.91 15.09
C LYS A 71 12.41 -5.30 15.88
N ALA A 72 11.71 -6.12 16.66
CA ALA A 72 10.69 -5.62 17.56
C ALA A 72 11.35 -4.92 18.76
N SER A 73 10.82 -3.76 19.14
CA SER A 73 11.13 -3.04 20.36
C SER A 73 9.87 -2.88 21.21
N LEU A 74 9.97 -2.23 22.37
CA LEU A 74 8.82 -2.09 23.29
C LEU A 74 7.64 -1.32 22.70
N ASN A 75 7.89 -0.31 21.87
CA ASN A 75 6.87 0.60 21.35
C ASN A 75 6.78 0.64 19.82
N ALA A 76 7.70 -0.03 19.12
CA ALA A 76 7.82 0.05 17.67
C ALA A 76 8.54 -1.17 17.11
N VAL A 77 8.54 -1.27 15.78
CA VAL A 77 9.33 -2.25 15.03
C VAL A 77 10.29 -1.53 14.11
N ASP A 78 11.58 -1.79 14.30
CA ASP A 78 12.63 -1.31 13.43
C ASP A 78 12.71 -2.18 12.18
N ALA A 79 12.37 -1.62 11.04
CA ALA A 79 12.54 -2.23 9.73
C ALA A 79 13.86 -1.75 9.11
N ILE A 80 14.80 -2.66 8.91
CA ILE A 80 16.10 -2.37 8.30
C ILE A 80 15.98 -2.57 6.80
N LEU A 81 16.04 -1.46 6.06
CA LEU A 81 15.87 -1.38 4.61
C LEU A 81 17.25 -1.32 3.95
N GLU A 82 17.53 -2.23 3.05
CA GLU A 82 18.73 -2.22 2.21
C GLU A 82 18.41 -1.51 0.89
N ILE A 83 19.12 -0.43 0.60
CA ILE A 83 19.00 0.32 -0.65
C ILE A 83 20.16 -0.04 -1.58
N THR A 84 19.85 -0.39 -2.81
CA THR A 84 20.80 -0.83 -3.81
C THR A 84 20.46 -0.24 -5.19
N PRO A 85 21.41 0.36 -5.92
CA PRO A 85 22.82 0.58 -5.59
C PRO A 85 23.02 1.74 -4.58
N SER A 86 24.20 1.80 -3.93
CA SER A 86 24.52 2.89 -2.97
C SER A 86 24.62 4.27 -3.63
N SER A 87 24.77 4.32 -4.94
CA SER A 87 24.72 5.56 -5.73
C SER A 87 23.30 6.14 -5.85
N PHE A 88 22.26 5.40 -5.44
CA PHE A 88 20.91 5.92 -5.37
C PHE A 88 20.74 6.76 -4.12
N ILE A 89 20.65 8.06 -4.28
CA ILE A 89 20.58 9.03 -3.19
C ILE A 89 19.12 9.33 -2.88
N ILE A 90 18.75 9.18 -1.61
CA ILE A 90 17.42 9.50 -1.11
C ILE A 90 17.52 10.77 -0.27
N PRO A 91 16.75 11.82 -0.57
CA PRO A 91 16.68 13.02 0.27
C PRO A 91 16.19 12.70 1.68
N ARG A 92 16.56 13.49 2.68
CA ARG A 92 16.12 13.28 4.06
C ARG A 92 14.62 13.59 4.27
N ASN A 93 14.08 14.57 3.53
CA ASN A 93 12.67 14.96 3.66
C ASN A 93 11.74 14.02 2.87
N VAL A 94 11.55 12.81 3.41
CA VAL A 94 10.70 11.76 2.83
C VAL A 94 9.70 11.25 3.87
N ILE A 95 8.63 10.64 3.37
CA ILE A 95 7.74 9.75 4.13
C ILE A 95 8.13 8.33 3.76
N ILE A 96 8.32 7.46 4.77
CA ILE A 96 8.46 6.02 4.56
C ILE A 96 7.16 5.39 4.99
N GLN A 97 6.45 4.78 4.05
CA GLN A 97 5.10 4.26 4.27
C GLN A 97 5.05 2.77 4.00
N SER A 98 4.51 2.01 4.96
CA SER A 98 4.17 0.59 4.78
C SER A 98 2.80 0.48 4.15
N ASN A 99 2.72 -0.08 2.96
CA ASN A 99 1.49 -0.28 2.21
C ASN A 99 1.25 -1.77 1.93
N GLN A 100 0.01 -2.11 1.62
CA GLN A 100 -0.40 -3.47 1.24
C GLN A 100 -1.04 -3.43 -0.15
N ILE A 101 -0.79 -4.47 -0.95
CA ILE A 101 -1.43 -4.65 -2.25
C ILE A 101 -2.25 -5.94 -2.22
N GLY A 102 -3.50 -5.81 -2.64
CA GLY A 102 -4.41 -6.93 -2.84
C GLY A 102 -4.88 -7.61 -1.56
N LEU A 103 -5.69 -8.66 -1.73
CA LEU A 103 -6.24 -9.46 -0.62
C LEU A 103 -5.25 -10.47 -0.04
N LEU A 104 -4.12 -10.71 -0.70
CA LEU A 104 -3.09 -11.65 -0.26
C LEU A 104 -2.11 -11.03 0.75
N ASN A 105 -2.37 -9.79 1.17
CA ASN A 105 -1.58 -9.09 2.18
C ASN A 105 -0.08 -8.94 1.80
N GLU A 106 0.22 -8.78 0.51
CA GLU A 106 1.58 -8.51 0.07
C GLU A 106 1.96 -7.08 0.42
N GLY A 107 2.85 -6.95 1.41
CA GLY A 107 3.36 -5.66 1.84
C GLY A 107 4.43 -5.12 0.91
N TYR A 108 4.50 -3.80 0.80
CA TYR A 108 5.61 -3.08 0.20
C TYR A 108 5.86 -1.78 0.97
N ILE A 109 7.06 -1.26 0.87
CA ILE A 109 7.44 -0.01 1.52
C ILE A 109 7.67 1.04 0.44
N ASP A 110 6.94 2.15 0.52
CA ASP A 110 7.15 3.31 -0.35
C ASP A 110 7.95 4.39 0.38
N ILE A 111 8.93 4.92 -0.31
CA ILE A 111 9.67 6.12 0.08
C ILE A 111 9.18 7.25 -0.81
N ILE A 112 8.46 8.19 -0.21
CA ILE A 112 7.77 9.28 -0.90
C ILE A 112 8.43 10.60 -0.49
N PRO A 113 9.09 11.33 -1.41
CA PRO A 113 9.61 12.63 -1.10
C PRO A 113 8.49 13.64 -0.88
N LYS A 114 8.58 14.44 0.19
CA LYS A 114 7.59 15.48 0.52
C LYS A 114 7.64 16.67 -0.44
N GLU A 115 8.78 16.88 -1.09
CA GLU A 115 9.02 18.03 -1.95
C GLU A 115 9.63 17.62 -3.29
N LYS A 116 9.54 18.52 -4.27
CA LYS A 116 10.31 18.41 -5.52
C LYS A 116 11.70 18.96 -5.27
N PHE A 117 12.70 18.10 -5.37
CA PHE A 117 14.09 18.50 -5.22
C PHE A 117 14.62 19.04 -6.57
N SER A 118 15.15 20.25 -6.53
CA SER A 118 15.89 20.87 -7.64
C SER A 118 17.41 20.81 -7.43
N GLN A 119 17.87 20.31 -6.27
CA GLN A 119 19.30 20.21 -5.96
C GLN A 119 19.91 18.97 -6.60
N ASN A 120 21.11 19.15 -7.15
CA ASN A 120 21.89 18.06 -7.71
C ASN A 120 22.75 17.47 -6.56
N PHE A 121 22.48 16.23 -6.16
CA PHE A 121 23.22 15.51 -5.12
C PHE A 121 24.35 14.66 -5.70
N ALA A 122 24.89 15.02 -6.88
CA ALA A 122 25.83 14.18 -7.63
C ALA A 122 27.10 13.79 -6.84
N ASP A 123 27.50 14.62 -5.88
CA ASP A 123 28.73 14.41 -5.07
C ASP A 123 28.45 13.84 -3.68
N ALA A 124 27.18 13.54 -3.35
CA ALA A 124 26.83 13.01 -2.03
C ALA A 124 26.96 11.49 -2.01
N ASP A 125 27.68 10.94 -1.03
CA ASP A 125 27.80 9.49 -0.81
C ASP A 125 27.13 9.11 0.52
N PRO A 126 26.04 8.32 0.49
CA PRO A 126 25.37 7.84 1.69
C PRO A 126 26.26 7.01 2.63
N LEU A 127 27.36 6.46 2.11
CA LEU A 127 28.32 5.65 2.87
C LEU A 127 29.49 6.46 3.43
N SER A 128 29.61 7.74 3.06
CA SER A 128 30.69 8.61 3.55
C SER A 128 30.53 8.90 5.05
N PRO A 129 31.63 8.98 5.82
CA PRO A 129 31.61 9.51 7.18
C PRO A 129 31.08 10.95 7.26
N ASP A 130 31.35 11.76 6.22
CA ASP A 130 30.90 13.15 6.09
C ASP A 130 29.60 13.28 5.29
N CYS A 131 28.72 12.28 5.38
CA CYS A 131 27.45 12.29 4.68
C CYS A 131 26.61 13.52 5.06
N PRO A 132 26.12 14.31 4.10
CA PRO A 132 25.37 15.53 4.37
C PRO A 132 23.98 15.23 4.96
N GLU A 133 23.55 16.03 5.91
CA GLU A 133 22.23 15.87 6.56
C GLU A 133 21.02 16.05 5.63
N THR A 134 21.24 16.51 4.42
CA THR A 134 20.20 16.70 3.41
C THR A 134 19.74 15.40 2.76
N ILE A 135 20.49 14.32 2.92
CA ILE A 135 20.20 12.98 2.40
C ILE A 135 20.08 11.94 3.51
N LEU A 136 19.61 10.74 3.14
CA LEU A 136 19.62 9.58 4.03
C LEU A 136 20.96 8.88 3.98
N CYS A 137 21.70 9.00 5.07
CA CYS A 137 22.98 8.34 5.28
C CYS A 137 22.79 6.90 5.75
N ASN A 138 23.84 6.11 5.67
CA ASN A 138 23.84 4.74 6.17
C ASN A 138 23.45 4.69 7.66
N ASN A 139 22.57 3.76 8.01
CA ASN A 139 22.00 3.58 9.35
C ASN A 139 21.17 4.77 9.88
N THR A 140 20.73 5.69 9.02
CA THR A 140 19.80 6.74 9.42
C THR A 140 18.48 6.14 9.87
N ARG A 141 17.98 6.61 11.03
CA ARG A 141 16.68 6.24 11.57
C ARG A 141 15.63 7.29 11.18
N ILE A 142 14.47 6.84 10.67
CA ILE A 142 13.36 7.68 10.26
C ILE A 142 12.05 7.06 10.74
N PRO A 143 11.07 7.86 11.21
CA PRO A 143 9.73 7.35 11.50
C PRO A 143 9.07 6.86 10.22
N GLY A 144 8.48 5.67 10.30
CA GLY A 144 7.64 5.08 9.27
C GLY A 144 6.17 5.31 9.59
N GLU A 145 5.37 5.48 8.55
CA GLU A 145 3.92 5.63 8.64
C GLU A 145 3.24 4.38 8.10
N LEU A 146 2.07 4.05 8.65
CA LEU A 146 1.23 3.01 8.08
C LEU A 146 0.42 3.59 6.93
N GLY A 147 0.38 2.89 5.82
CA GLY A 147 -0.48 3.22 4.70
C GLY A 147 -1.95 2.96 4.98
N ILE A 148 -2.77 3.17 3.97
CA ILE A 148 -4.20 2.92 4.06
C ILE A 148 -4.42 1.40 4.14
N ASP A 149 -5.00 0.97 5.24
CA ASP A 149 -5.45 -0.40 5.43
C ASP A 149 -6.85 -0.55 4.81
N ILE A 150 -6.92 -1.22 3.66
CA ILE A 150 -8.17 -1.46 2.93
C ILE A 150 -9.17 -2.22 3.78
N MET A 151 -8.72 -3.15 4.64
CA MET A 151 -9.62 -3.93 5.50
C MET A 151 -10.24 -3.04 6.58
N LYS A 152 -9.49 -2.10 7.14
CA LYS A 152 -10.03 -1.10 8.08
C LYS A 152 -11.02 -0.16 7.38
N LEU A 153 -10.70 0.25 6.15
CA LEU A 153 -11.63 1.07 5.35
C LEU A 153 -12.95 0.33 5.07
N ILE A 154 -12.87 -0.94 4.62
CA ILE A 154 -14.05 -1.78 4.40
C ILE A 154 -14.83 -1.98 5.72
N GLY A 155 -14.16 -2.22 6.83
CA GLY A 155 -14.79 -2.33 8.14
C GLY A 155 -15.52 -1.05 8.55
N SER A 156 -14.92 0.11 8.29
CA SER A 156 -15.54 1.41 8.57
C SER A 156 -16.74 1.69 7.66
N LEU A 157 -16.67 1.29 6.39
CA LEU A 157 -17.80 1.37 5.45
C LEU A 157 -18.96 0.43 5.87
N TYR A 158 -18.63 -0.77 6.35
CA TYR A 158 -19.62 -1.70 6.88
C TYR A 158 -20.34 -1.12 8.12
N GLN A 159 -19.58 -0.57 9.08
CA GLN A 159 -20.15 0.10 10.26
C GLN A 159 -21.01 1.29 9.86
N PHE A 160 -20.58 2.08 8.89
CA PHE A 160 -21.37 3.18 8.36
C PHE A 160 -22.69 2.68 7.75
N ALA A 161 -22.62 1.62 6.92
CA ALA A 161 -23.81 1.00 6.32
C ALA A 161 -24.76 0.42 7.39
N GLU A 162 -24.24 -0.17 8.46
CA GLU A 162 -25.04 -0.68 9.58
C GLU A 162 -25.75 0.43 10.34
N ILE A 163 -25.06 1.55 10.62
CA ILE A 163 -25.64 2.70 11.33
C ILE A 163 -26.74 3.38 10.48
N TYR A 164 -26.46 3.63 9.21
CA TYR A 164 -27.38 4.36 8.31
C TYR A 164 -28.37 3.44 7.59
N GLY A 165 -28.10 2.13 7.50
CA GLY A 165 -29.01 1.11 6.99
C GLY A 165 -30.03 0.61 8.04
N ASN A 166 -30.00 1.12 9.27
CA ASN A 166 -30.89 0.67 10.33
C ASN A 166 -32.36 0.99 9.97
N PRO A 167 -33.25 -0.04 9.90
CA PRO A 167 -34.68 0.15 9.60
C PRO A 167 -35.39 1.13 10.55
N GLU A 168 -34.94 1.22 11.81
CA GLU A 168 -35.49 2.15 12.81
C GLU A 168 -35.16 3.62 12.47
N LEU A 169 -33.98 3.92 11.94
CA LEU A 169 -33.65 5.27 11.47
C LEU A 169 -34.59 5.69 10.33
N PHE A 170 -34.83 4.81 9.37
CA PHE A 170 -35.76 5.08 8.26
C PHE A 170 -37.22 5.13 8.71
N ALA A 171 -37.61 4.31 9.68
CA ALA A 171 -38.94 4.38 10.28
C ALA A 171 -39.16 5.71 11.03
N ASN A 172 -38.17 6.18 11.78
CA ASN A 172 -38.24 7.45 12.49
C ASN A 172 -38.21 8.66 11.54
N LEU A 173 -37.42 8.61 10.46
CA LEU A 173 -37.42 9.62 9.40
C LEU A 173 -38.79 9.65 8.67
N ASN A 174 -39.36 8.48 8.35
CA ASN A 174 -40.69 8.39 7.78
C ASN A 174 -41.79 8.92 8.71
N ALA A 175 -41.69 8.66 10.02
CA ALA A 175 -42.64 9.19 11.03
C ALA A 175 -42.53 10.72 11.15
N ALA A 176 -41.32 11.25 11.19
CA ALA A 176 -41.07 12.70 11.19
C ALA A 176 -41.54 13.38 9.88
N ALA A 177 -41.36 12.70 8.74
CA ALA A 177 -41.76 13.19 7.44
C ALA A 177 -43.29 13.27 7.27
N LYS A 178 -44.05 12.39 7.91
CA LYS A 178 -45.53 12.39 7.85
C LYS A 178 -46.18 13.61 8.56
N THR A 179 -45.43 14.31 9.40
CA THR A 179 -45.94 15.46 10.17
C THR A 179 -45.65 16.83 9.56
N SER A 180 -44.89 16.93 8.52
CA SER A 180 -44.57 18.19 7.83
C SER A 180 -44.82 18.09 6.33
N SER A 181 -45.41 19.11 5.68
CA SER A 181 -45.90 19.13 4.29
C SER A 181 -44.81 18.84 3.20
N SER A 182 -44.55 19.65 2.23
CA SER A 182 -43.70 19.37 1.06
C SER A 182 -42.27 18.92 1.38
N ALA A 183 -41.64 19.39 2.44
CA ALA A 183 -40.32 18.95 2.87
C ALA A 183 -40.25 17.45 3.24
N ALA A 184 -41.40 16.89 3.62
CA ALA A 184 -41.55 15.48 3.94
C ALA A 184 -41.34 14.57 2.71
N GLN A 185 -41.88 14.99 1.57
CA GLN A 185 -41.81 14.20 0.34
C GLN A 185 -40.36 14.12 -0.19
N GLU A 186 -39.60 15.21 -0.05
CA GLU A 186 -38.20 15.26 -0.47
C GLU A 186 -37.28 14.45 0.48
N ALA A 187 -37.60 14.47 1.79
CA ALA A 187 -36.87 13.65 2.77
C ALA A 187 -37.07 12.12 2.52
N ILE A 188 -38.30 11.73 2.12
CA ILE A 188 -38.62 10.35 1.75
C ILE A 188 -37.83 9.94 0.47
N ASN A 189 -37.80 10.81 -0.52
CA ASN A 189 -37.04 10.58 -1.74
C ASN A 189 -35.53 10.47 -1.47
N LEU A 190 -35.00 11.33 -0.61
CA LEU A 190 -33.60 11.28 -0.19
C LEU A 190 -33.29 9.99 0.58
N SER A 191 -34.18 9.59 1.50
CA SER A 191 -34.06 8.34 2.25
C SER A 191 -34.05 7.13 1.31
N GLY A 192 -34.92 7.11 0.30
CA GLY A 192 -34.92 6.07 -0.75
C GLY A 192 -33.59 6.01 -1.51
N LYS A 193 -33.09 7.16 -1.95
CA LYS A 193 -31.80 7.23 -2.67
C LYS A 193 -30.61 6.82 -1.83
N ILE A 194 -30.60 7.16 -0.52
CA ILE A 194 -29.58 6.67 0.41
C ILE A 194 -29.66 5.15 0.56
N SER A 195 -30.87 4.59 0.66
CA SER A 195 -31.08 3.14 0.73
C SER A 195 -30.59 2.42 -0.52
N ASP A 196 -30.91 2.94 -1.70
CA ASP A 196 -30.44 2.39 -2.98
C ASP A 196 -28.92 2.49 -3.12
N PHE A 197 -28.33 3.58 -2.68
CA PHE A 197 -26.89 3.76 -2.65
C PHE A 197 -26.21 2.73 -1.73
N LEU A 198 -26.72 2.55 -0.51
CA LEU A 198 -26.20 1.55 0.43
C LEU A 198 -26.36 0.13 -0.10
N ALA A 199 -27.50 -0.20 -0.72
CA ALA A 199 -27.72 -1.51 -1.33
C ALA A 199 -26.77 -1.77 -2.50
N THR A 200 -26.51 -0.75 -3.33
CA THR A 200 -25.56 -0.83 -4.43
C THR A 200 -24.13 -1.03 -3.89
N THR A 201 -23.75 -0.24 -2.91
CA THR A 201 -22.42 -0.35 -2.25
C THR A 201 -22.24 -1.72 -1.60
N GLU A 202 -23.26 -2.24 -0.90
CA GLU A 202 -23.22 -3.58 -0.31
C GLU A 202 -23.08 -4.69 -1.38
N SER A 203 -23.82 -4.57 -2.50
CA SER A 203 -23.72 -5.54 -3.59
C SER A 203 -22.34 -5.52 -4.25
N GLU A 204 -21.73 -4.34 -4.41
CA GLU A 204 -20.40 -4.20 -4.99
C GLU A 204 -19.31 -4.69 -4.03
N ILE A 205 -19.44 -4.44 -2.72
CA ILE A 205 -18.55 -5.02 -1.71
C ILE A 205 -18.61 -6.55 -1.72
N ARG A 206 -19.79 -7.14 -1.93
CA ARG A 206 -19.95 -8.60 -2.07
C ARG A 206 -19.32 -9.15 -3.36
N GLN A 207 -19.41 -8.41 -4.45
CA GLN A 207 -18.73 -8.77 -5.72
C GLN A 207 -17.21 -8.66 -5.63
N LEU A 208 -16.68 -7.71 -4.83
CA LEU A 208 -15.25 -7.57 -4.57
C LEU A 208 -14.65 -8.81 -3.91
N ASN A 209 -15.42 -9.55 -3.10
CA ASN A 209 -15.00 -10.83 -2.54
C ASN A 209 -14.84 -11.94 -3.59
N GLY A 210 -15.29 -11.69 -4.83
CA GLY A 210 -15.25 -12.66 -5.94
C GLY A 210 -14.27 -12.35 -7.08
N SER A 211 -13.80 -11.10 -7.24
CA SER A 211 -12.91 -10.75 -8.36
C SER A 211 -12.07 -9.49 -8.07
N VAL A 212 -10.82 -9.73 -7.71
CA VAL A 212 -9.90 -8.80 -7.05
C VAL A 212 -9.35 -7.67 -7.93
N ASP A 213 -9.28 -7.79 -9.24
CA ASP A 213 -8.51 -6.86 -10.08
C ASP A 213 -9.33 -5.73 -10.76
N THR A 214 -10.63 -5.89 -10.89
CA THR A 214 -11.50 -4.89 -11.56
C THR A 214 -12.36 -4.08 -10.58
N GLY A 215 -12.50 -4.56 -9.35
CA GLY A 215 -13.45 -4.03 -8.38
C GLY A 215 -13.10 -2.67 -7.78
N ILE A 216 -11.82 -2.36 -7.58
CA ILE A 216 -11.39 -1.10 -6.93
C ILE A 216 -11.69 0.12 -7.82
N ILE A 217 -11.55 -0.02 -9.12
CA ILE A 217 -11.84 1.06 -10.07
C ILE A 217 -13.35 1.29 -10.16
N GLY A 218 -14.13 0.20 -10.17
CA GLY A 218 -15.59 0.25 -10.17
C GLY A 218 -16.17 0.91 -8.92
N LEU A 219 -15.68 0.52 -7.74
CA LEU A 219 -16.13 1.09 -6.47
C LEU A 219 -15.85 2.60 -6.38
N ASN A 220 -14.67 3.03 -6.83
CA ASN A 220 -14.31 4.45 -6.84
C ASN A 220 -15.21 5.28 -7.77
N GLN A 221 -15.61 4.73 -8.90
CA GLN A 221 -16.55 5.37 -9.81
C GLN A 221 -17.97 5.43 -9.23
N SER A 222 -18.45 4.35 -8.64
CA SER A 222 -19.82 4.31 -8.06
C SER A 222 -19.95 5.19 -6.82
N VAL A 223 -18.93 5.19 -5.95
CA VAL A 223 -18.86 6.12 -4.80
C VAL A 223 -18.84 7.57 -5.27
N SER A 224 -18.03 7.89 -6.27
CA SER A 224 -17.98 9.24 -6.85
C SER A 224 -19.32 9.68 -7.45
N GLN A 225 -19.98 8.82 -8.20
CA GLN A 225 -21.31 9.09 -8.77
C GLN A 225 -22.37 9.25 -7.67
N GLY A 226 -22.36 8.39 -6.66
CA GLY A 226 -23.27 8.47 -5.51
C GLY A 226 -23.11 9.75 -4.70
N VAL A 227 -21.88 10.17 -4.43
CA VAL A 227 -21.58 11.44 -3.73
C VAL A 227 -22.05 12.63 -4.56
N ASN A 228 -21.85 12.64 -5.86
CA ASN A 228 -22.32 13.72 -6.74
C ASN A 228 -23.85 13.79 -6.79
N ALA A 229 -24.54 12.64 -6.83
CA ALA A 229 -26.00 12.59 -6.78
C ALA A 229 -26.56 13.14 -5.45
N LEU A 230 -25.98 12.73 -4.33
CA LEU A 230 -26.35 13.25 -3.00
C LEU A 230 -26.08 14.74 -2.85
N THR A 231 -24.95 15.23 -3.35
CA THR A 231 -24.60 16.65 -3.33
C THR A 231 -25.60 17.49 -4.13
N SER A 232 -26.00 17.00 -5.33
CA SER A 232 -26.99 17.70 -6.15
C SER A 232 -28.37 17.74 -5.50
N GLU A 233 -28.77 16.67 -4.81
CA GLU A 233 -30.07 16.60 -4.11
C GLU A 233 -30.11 17.49 -2.87
N ILE A 234 -29.02 17.51 -2.07
CA ILE A 234 -28.86 18.41 -0.93
C ILE A 234 -28.91 19.88 -1.39
N THR A 235 -28.29 20.18 -2.54
CA THR A 235 -28.33 21.53 -3.12
C THR A 235 -29.74 21.92 -3.56
N ASN A 236 -30.50 21.01 -4.15
CA ASN A 236 -31.89 21.22 -4.56
C ASN A 236 -32.82 21.39 -3.34
N LEU A 237 -32.63 20.62 -2.28
CA LEU A 237 -33.31 20.78 -1.00
C LEU A 237 -33.05 22.16 -0.36
N SER A 238 -31.76 22.58 -0.33
CA SER A 238 -31.34 23.88 0.21
C SER A 238 -31.96 25.06 -0.56
N THR A 239 -32.06 24.94 -1.89
CA THR A 239 -32.68 26.00 -2.72
C THR A 239 -34.21 25.97 -2.66
N GLY A 240 -34.83 24.81 -2.40
CA GLY A 240 -36.27 24.68 -2.15
C GLY A 240 -36.68 25.36 -0.85
N VAL A 241 -35.98 25.11 0.23
CA VAL A 241 -36.23 25.73 1.55
C VAL A 241 -36.04 27.24 1.53
N GLN A 242 -35.18 27.82 0.69
CA GLN A 242 -35.00 29.26 0.54
C GLN A 242 -36.09 29.97 -0.29
N ARG A 243 -36.90 29.20 -1.06
CA ARG A 243 -38.02 29.79 -1.81
C ARG A 243 -39.33 29.88 -1.03
N ASP A 244 -39.46 29.12 0.04
CA ASP A 244 -40.68 29.06 0.87
C ASP A 244 -40.58 29.88 2.17
N THR A 245 -39.51 30.68 2.33
CA THR A 245 -39.32 31.72 3.37
C THR A 245 -39.31 33.10 2.75
#